data_5a163bb4cbe8f9f0579b544d24d8525d
#
_entry.id   5a163bb4cbe8f9f0579b544d24d8525d
#
_cell.length_a   1.000
_cell.length_b   1.000
_cell.length_c   1.000
_cell.angle_alpha   90.00
_cell.angle_beta   90.00
_cell.angle_gamma   90.00
#
_symmetry.space_group_name_H-M   'P 1'
#
loop_
_entity.id
_entity.type
_entity.pdbx_description
1 polymer ?
#
loop_
_entity_poly.entity_id
_entity_poly.type
_entity_poly.pdbx_seq_one_letter_code
_entity_poly.pdbx_strand_id
1 'polypeptide(L)'
;MTSACVIVIGHVDHGKTALVRALTGMETDRLAEEKARGLSIALGFAHCEMAGGTLDLIDAPGHEDFIRTMVSGASGAQGAMLVVSAVEGIAAQTREHVQIARLLQVPVAVVAVTKVDLIPEAALPARLVEIADALAAQGVTGAELVPCSAPAAGGTDHLRQVLARRFNALPARAAPMGAFLPVDRAFTLAGRGTVVTGTLLGGALAVGAALTVQPSGAATVVRGLQARGAARERVAAGERVAVNLRGIALEDIARGDVICTGGQGATLCMDVWLTVSDTAPRPVKHMQDLRVLWGTAHEVATLRLMGGGQIAPGGAGLGQLRFKRPVVGFAGQAAVLRQLSPAATLAGAVILDPQATAVGAGDRGRLAVMQAAQQQDGAALAAALCAQGRGVALWSDLVRLARCDATAALPTGVVRLSPEHIALADDLVTVQTAVVAALQRFHADHPIKQGAALSMLQRVTPLRGLVPFAQAELFRGGE
;
A
#
# COMPACT_ATOMS: atom_id res chain seq x y z
N MET A 1 -16.95 -17.26 -5.04
CA MET A 1 -17.57 -15.93 -5.11
C MET A 1 -16.51 -14.92 -4.74
N THR A 2 -16.20 -14.01 -5.63
CA THR A 2 -15.23 -12.93 -5.37
C THR A 2 -15.91 -11.84 -4.55
N SER A 3 -15.24 -11.34 -3.52
CA SER A 3 -15.67 -10.16 -2.76
C SER A 3 -14.88 -8.96 -3.26
N ALA A 4 -15.54 -7.85 -3.55
CA ALA A 4 -14.90 -6.60 -3.92
C ALA A 4 -15.22 -5.52 -2.88
N CYS A 5 -14.23 -4.73 -2.50
CA CYS A 5 -14.37 -3.60 -1.59
C CYS A 5 -14.24 -2.28 -2.37
N VAL A 6 -15.24 -1.44 -2.27
CA VAL A 6 -15.35 -0.18 -3.03
C VAL A 6 -15.57 0.97 -2.08
N ILE A 7 -14.78 2.05 -2.26
CA ILE A 7 -15.03 3.29 -1.53
C ILE A 7 -15.97 4.21 -2.33
N VAL A 8 -16.95 4.79 -1.65
CA VAL A 8 -17.88 5.78 -2.19
C VAL A 8 -17.38 7.16 -1.80
N ILE A 9 -17.01 7.96 -2.79
CA ILE A 9 -16.40 9.29 -2.63
C ILE A 9 -17.22 10.35 -3.38
N GLY A 10 -17.03 11.62 -3.04
CA GLY A 10 -17.71 12.75 -3.68
C GLY A 10 -18.02 13.85 -2.67
N HIS A 11 -18.55 14.95 -3.16
CA HIS A 11 -18.87 16.14 -2.36
C HIS A 11 -19.94 15.86 -1.29
N VAL A 12 -19.98 16.69 -0.25
CA VAL A 12 -21.11 16.75 0.70
C VAL A 12 -22.40 16.99 -0.11
N ASP A 13 -23.51 16.44 0.36
CA ASP A 13 -24.85 16.55 -0.23
C ASP A 13 -25.01 16.02 -1.68
N HIS A 14 -24.01 15.42 -2.28
CA HIS A 14 -24.16 14.73 -3.56
C HIS A 14 -24.92 13.39 -3.45
N GLY A 15 -25.37 13.00 -2.25
CA GLY A 15 -26.25 11.85 -2.03
C GLY A 15 -25.52 10.51 -1.87
N LYS A 16 -24.25 10.49 -1.41
CA LYS A 16 -23.47 9.27 -1.17
C LYS A 16 -24.19 8.27 -0.26
N THR A 17 -24.50 8.69 0.98
CA THR A 17 -25.18 7.86 1.98
C THR A 17 -26.55 7.40 1.52
N ALA A 18 -27.34 8.29 0.88
CA ALA A 18 -28.63 7.94 0.32
C ALA A 18 -28.52 6.89 -0.79
N LEU A 19 -27.50 7.02 -1.66
CA LEU A 19 -27.22 6.06 -2.71
C LEU A 19 -26.78 4.70 -2.16
N VAL A 20 -25.89 4.68 -1.17
CA VAL A 20 -25.46 3.44 -0.49
C VAL A 20 -26.67 2.76 0.13
N ARG A 21 -27.55 3.50 0.81
CA ARG A 21 -28.78 2.96 1.38
C ARG A 21 -29.71 2.40 0.29
N ALA A 22 -29.89 3.08 -0.82
CA ALA A 22 -30.72 2.60 -1.94
C ALA A 22 -30.14 1.31 -2.58
N LEU A 23 -28.81 1.18 -2.65
CA LEU A 23 -28.13 0.00 -3.18
C LEU A 23 -28.19 -1.21 -2.23
N THR A 24 -28.12 -0.99 -0.93
CA THR A 24 -27.85 -2.06 0.06
C THR A 24 -28.99 -2.30 1.04
N GLY A 25 -29.93 -1.35 1.18
CA GLY A 25 -30.94 -1.33 2.24
C GLY A 25 -30.37 -1.01 3.64
N MET A 26 -29.07 -0.73 3.77
CA MET A 26 -28.39 -0.50 5.06
C MET A 26 -28.17 0.99 5.29
N GLU A 27 -28.40 1.43 6.55
CA GLU A 27 -28.08 2.79 7.01
C GLU A 27 -26.62 2.86 7.44
N THR A 28 -25.83 3.77 6.85
CA THR A 28 -24.40 3.95 7.15
C THR A 28 -24.12 5.04 8.17
N ASP A 29 -24.98 6.05 8.32
CA ASP A 29 -24.89 7.08 9.35
C ASP A 29 -25.42 6.56 10.69
N ARG A 30 -24.50 6.17 11.57
CA ARG A 30 -24.83 5.52 12.84
C ARG A 30 -24.68 6.43 14.05
N LEU A 31 -23.89 7.50 13.93
CA LEU A 31 -23.64 8.43 15.03
C LEU A 31 -24.83 9.41 15.16
N ALA A 32 -25.23 9.69 16.39
CA ALA A 32 -26.27 10.68 16.65
C ALA A 32 -25.89 12.08 16.09
N GLU A 33 -24.60 12.41 16.13
CA GLU A 33 -24.06 13.65 15.59
C GLU A 33 -24.16 13.71 14.04
N GLU A 34 -23.95 12.61 13.34
CA GLU A 34 -24.12 12.52 11.88
C GLU A 34 -25.57 12.80 11.48
N LYS A 35 -26.51 12.18 12.21
CA LYS A 35 -27.95 12.38 11.98
C LYS A 35 -28.41 13.79 12.32
N ALA A 36 -27.85 14.40 13.36
CA ALA A 36 -28.20 15.76 13.76
C ALA A 36 -27.63 16.83 12.82
N ARG A 37 -26.44 16.58 12.25
CA ARG A 37 -25.78 17.51 11.31
C ARG A 37 -26.09 17.24 9.85
N GLY A 38 -26.68 16.08 9.50
CA GLY A 38 -26.87 15.64 8.12
C GLY A 38 -25.54 15.39 7.38
N LEU A 39 -24.45 15.10 8.09
CA LEU A 39 -23.11 15.03 7.56
C LEU A 39 -22.39 13.79 8.12
N SER A 40 -21.92 12.91 7.23
CA SER A 40 -21.11 11.74 7.64
C SER A 40 -19.74 12.20 8.17
N ILE A 41 -19.35 11.70 9.34
CA ILE A 41 -18.10 12.03 10.04
C ILE A 41 -17.13 10.85 10.03
N ALA A 42 -17.67 9.64 10.17
CA ALA A 42 -16.94 8.39 10.19
C ALA A 42 -17.15 7.60 8.89
N LEU A 43 -16.35 6.54 8.69
CA LEU A 43 -16.62 5.59 7.61
C LEU A 43 -17.90 4.82 7.91
N GLY A 44 -18.84 4.83 6.98
CA GLY A 44 -19.99 3.96 6.93
C GLY A 44 -19.65 2.66 6.20
N PHE A 45 -20.27 1.55 6.58
CA PHE A 45 -20.01 0.25 5.96
C PHE A 45 -21.30 -0.46 5.66
N ALA A 46 -21.46 -0.86 4.41
CA ALA A 46 -22.60 -1.59 3.91
C ALA A 46 -22.13 -2.66 2.92
N HIS A 47 -22.98 -3.62 2.62
CA HIS A 47 -22.70 -4.65 1.63
C HIS A 47 -23.99 -5.04 0.90
N CYS A 48 -23.82 -5.53 -0.31
CA CYS A 48 -24.94 -6.12 -1.05
C CYS A 48 -24.44 -7.28 -1.93
N GLU A 49 -25.33 -8.25 -2.13
CA GLU A 49 -25.10 -9.32 -3.09
C GLU A 49 -25.29 -8.79 -4.50
N MET A 50 -24.35 -9.12 -5.39
CA MET A 50 -24.35 -8.77 -6.79
C MET A 50 -24.17 -10.01 -7.66
N ALA A 51 -24.45 -9.90 -8.95
CA ALA A 51 -24.12 -10.94 -9.90
C ALA A 51 -22.60 -11.21 -9.89
N GLY A 52 -22.19 -12.39 -9.43
CA GLY A 52 -20.78 -12.80 -9.37
C GLY A 52 -20.10 -12.66 -8.00
N GLY A 53 -20.75 -12.11 -6.97
CA GLY A 53 -20.19 -12.02 -5.62
C GLY A 53 -20.79 -10.94 -4.74
N THR A 54 -20.15 -10.67 -3.61
CA THR A 54 -20.56 -9.63 -2.67
C THR A 54 -19.75 -8.36 -2.89
N LEU A 55 -20.42 -7.21 -2.93
CA LEU A 55 -19.82 -5.88 -2.95
C LEU A 55 -19.88 -5.27 -1.55
N ASP A 56 -18.72 -5.03 -0.94
CA ASP A 56 -18.58 -4.26 0.28
C ASP A 56 -18.39 -2.78 -0.09
N LEU A 57 -19.23 -1.92 0.46
CA LEU A 57 -19.21 -0.47 0.22
C LEU A 57 -18.71 0.27 1.46
N ILE A 58 -17.73 1.13 1.27
CA ILE A 58 -17.20 2.05 2.30
C ILE A 58 -17.74 3.44 1.96
N ASP A 59 -18.72 3.91 2.70
CA ASP A 59 -19.25 5.27 2.58
C ASP A 59 -18.30 6.25 3.27
N ALA A 60 -17.64 7.11 2.49
CA ALA A 60 -16.67 8.05 2.99
C ALA A 60 -17.29 9.43 3.24
N PRO A 61 -16.89 10.12 4.35
CA PRO A 61 -17.33 11.50 4.58
C PRO A 61 -16.87 12.42 3.44
N GLY A 62 -17.73 13.38 3.09
CA GLY A 62 -17.48 14.30 1.97
C GLY A 62 -16.70 15.56 2.34
N HIS A 63 -16.63 15.93 3.62
CA HIS A 63 -16.05 17.18 4.09
C HIS A 63 -14.52 17.13 4.19
N GLU A 64 -13.85 18.23 3.87
CA GLU A 64 -12.37 18.34 3.87
C GLU A 64 -11.70 18.03 5.21
N ASP A 65 -12.37 18.28 6.34
CA ASP A 65 -11.87 17.95 7.67
C ASP A 65 -11.67 16.44 7.86
N PHE A 66 -12.36 15.61 7.08
CA PHE A 66 -12.36 14.15 7.21
C PHE A 66 -11.50 13.44 6.17
N ILE A 67 -10.60 14.15 5.49
CA ILE A 67 -9.66 13.55 4.51
C ILE A 67 -8.89 12.35 5.09
N ARG A 68 -8.47 12.41 6.36
CA ARG A 68 -7.79 11.29 7.03
C ARG A 68 -8.68 10.05 7.12
N THR A 69 -9.97 10.27 7.33
CA THR A 69 -10.98 9.20 7.37
C THR A 69 -11.19 8.63 5.97
N MET A 70 -11.30 9.48 4.95
CA MET A 70 -11.42 9.08 3.55
C MET A 70 -10.20 8.27 3.09
N VAL A 71 -8.96 8.71 3.37
CA VAL A 71 -7.73 7.99 3.03
C VAL A 71 -7.70 6.60 3.68
N SER A 72 -8.15 6.50 4.94
CA SER A 72 -8.23 5.22 5.64
C SER A 72 -9.17 4.23 4.94
N GLY A 73 -10.33 4.68 4.47
CA GLY A 73 -11.26 3.86 3.69
C GLY A 73 -10.70 3.49 2.31
N ALA A 74 -10.13 4.48 1.60
CA ALA A 74 -9.59 4.31 0.26
C ALA A 74 -8.41 3.32 0.23
N SER A 75 -7.59 3.30 1.28
CA SER A 75 -6.43 2.38 1.36
C SER A 75 -6.82 0.90 1.33
N GLY A 76 -8.02 0.56 1.83
CA GLY A 76 -8.55 -0.81 1.82
C GLY A 76 -9.41 -1.15 0.60
N ALA A 77 -9.76 -0.17 -0.23
CA ALA A 77 -10.65 -0.35 -1.36
C ALA A 77 -9.90 -0.79 -2.63
N GLN A 78 -10.51 -1.65 -3.43
CA GLN A 78 -10.01 -2.04 -4.75
C GLN A 78 -10.24 -0.97 -5.80
N GLY A 79 -11.30 -0.17 -5.64
CA GLY A 79 -11.63 0.95 -6.52
C GLY A 79 -12.60 1.90 -5.85
N ALA A 80 -12.92 2.98 -6.56
CA ALA A 80 -13.83 4.01 -6.09
C ALA A 80 -15.07 4.13 -7.00
N MET A 81 -16.23 4.32 -6.38
CA MET A 81 -17.42 4.88 -6.99
C MET A 81 -17.47 6.37 -6.63
N LEU A 82 -17.36 7.22 -7.62
CA LEU A 82 -17.50 8.66 -7.45
C LEU A 82 -18.97 9.05 -7.57
N VAL A 83 -19.47 9.82 -6.62
CA VAL A 83 -20.85 10.33 -6.64
C VAL A 83 -20.85 11.82 -6.97
N VAL A 84 -21.55 12.19 -8.02
CA VAL A 84 -21.66 13.57 -8.52
C VAL A 84 -23.13 13.92 -8.70
N SER A 85 -23.57 15.03 -8.13
CA SER A 85 -24.92 15.55 -8.34
C SER A 85 -25.10 16.10 -9.76
N ALA A 86 -26.13 15.69 -10.48
CA ALA A 86 -26.49 16.26 -11.78
C ALA A 86 -26.82 17.74 -11.68
N VAL A 87 -27.30 18.23 -10.54
CA VAL A 87 -27.64 19.62 -10.30
C VAL A 87 -26.37 20.49 -10.18
N GLU A 88 -25.40 20.03 -9.39
CA GLU A 88 -24.21 20.82 -9.01
C GLU A 88 -22.97 20.55 -9.88
N GLY A 89 -22.86 19.33 -10.46
CA GLY A 89 -21.67 18.95 -11.23
C GLY A 89 -20.43 18.70 -10.35
N ILE A 90 -19.25 18.99 -10.89
CA ILE A 90 -17.98 18.76 -10.20
C ILE A 90 -17.67 19.88 -9.21
N ALA A 91 -17.84 19.61 -7.92
CA ALA A 91 -17.55 20.52 -6.81
C ALA A 91 -16.07 20.48 -6.38
N ALA A 92 -15.64 21.41 -5.52
CA ALA A 92 -14.26 21.50 -5.03
C ALA A 92 -13.81 20.22 -4.32
N GLN A 93 -14.62 19.70 -3.39
CA GLN A 93 -14.31 18.47 -2.66
C GLN A 93 -14.30 17.23 -3.58
N THR A 94 -15.12 17.21 -4.65
CA THR A 94 -15.06 16.16 -5.67
C THR A 94 -13.68 16.10 -6.31
N ARG A 95 -13.09 17.27 -6.64
CA ARG A 95 -11.73 17.37 -7.20
C ARG A 95 -10.68 16.85 -6.23
N GLU A 96 -10.74 17.22 -4.96
CA GLU A 96 -9.80 16.74 -3.93
C GLU A 96 -9.92 15.23 -3.73
N HIS A 97 -11.13 14.68 -3.68
CA HIS A 97 -11.35 13.24 -3.56
C HIS A 97 -10.80 12.45 -4.75
N VAL A 98 -11.00 12.95 -5.97
CA VAL A 98 -10.43 12.37 -7.19
C VAL A 98 -8.90 12.42 -7.13
N GLN A 99 -8.32 13.55 -6.75
CA GLN A 99 -6.88 13.70 -6.58
C GLN A 99 -6.32 12.68 -5.59
N ILE A 100 -6.93 12.56 -4.41
CA ILE A 100 -6.50 11.61 -3.38
C ILE A 100 -6.63 10.16 -3.85
N ALA A 101 -7.75 9.81 -4.52
CA ALA A 101 -7.93 8.47 -5.08
C ALA A 101 -6.82 8.13 -6.07
N ARG A 102 -6.46 9.06 -6.98
CA ARG A 102 -5.34 8.91 -7.93
C ARG A 102 -4.00 8.72 -7.21
N LEU A 103 -3.70 9.56 -6.21
CA LEU A 103 -2.45 9.48 -5.44
C LEU A 103 -2.35 8.17 -4.64
N LEU A 104 -3.48 7.61 -4.19
CA LEU A 104 -3.57 6.30 -3.55
C LEU A 104 -3.63 5.14 -4.55
N GLN A 105 -3.59 5.42 -5.85
CA GLN A 105 -3.73 4.42 -6.91
C GLN A 105 -5.04 3.62 -6.80
N VAL A 106 -6.12 4.30 -6.38
CA VAL A 106 -7.48 3.74 -6.33
C VAL A 106 -8.22 4.17 -7.60
N PRO A 107 -8.49 3.27 -8.55
CA PRO A 107 -9.14 3.64 -9.79
C PRO A 107 -10.58 4.06 -9.54
N VAL A 108 -11.00 5.19 -10.12
CA VAL A 108 -12.41 5.57 -10.20
C VAL A 108 -13.02 4.80 -11.35
N ALA A 109 -13.75 3.71 -11.05
CA ALA A 109 -14.27 2.80 -12.06
C ALA A 109 -15.68 3.18 -12.52
N VAL A 110 -16.47 3.81 -11.63
CA VAL A 110 -17.85 4.20 -11.87
C VAL A 110 -18.08 5.61 -11.32
N VAL A 111 -18.82 6.41 -12.07
CA VAL A 111 -19.33 7.74 -11.66
C VAL A 111 -20.85 7.65 -11.58
N ALA A 112 -21.41 7.61 -10.38
CA ALA A 112 -22.84 7.68 -10.15
C ALA A 112 -23.29 9.14 -10.23
N VAL A 113 -24.01 9.50 -11.27
CA VAL A 113 -24.57 10.84 -11.45
C VAL A 113 -25.95 10.86 -10.81
N THR A 114 -26.04 11.42 -9.61
CA THR A 114 -27.24 11.41 -8.76
C THR A 114 -28.16 12.62 -9.01
N LYS A 115 -29.33 12.60 -8.39
CA LYS A 115 -30.33 13.69 -8.46
C LYS A 115 -30.76 14.03 -9.90
N VAL A 116 -30.77 13.03 -10.78
CA VAL A 116 -31.21 13.23 -12.18
C VAL A 116 -32.70 13.58 -12.30
N ASP A 117 -33.48 13.21 -11.29
CA ASP A 117 -34.88 13.56 -11.11
C ASP A 117 -35.11 15.07 -10.85
N LEU A 118 -34.08 15.81 -10.48
CA LEU A 118 -34.15 17.25 -10.19
C LEU A 118 -33.71 18.13 -11.36
N ILE A 119 -33.36 17.57 -12.51
CA ILE A 119 -33.03 18.32 -13.72
C ILE A 119 -33.96 17.92 -14.88
N PRO A 120 -34.21 18.80 -15.85
CA PRO A 120 -34.94 18.42 -17.05
C PRO A 120 -34.26 17.27 -17.81
N GLU A 121 -35.03 16.28 -18.28
CA GLU A 121 -34.49 15.14 -19.02
C GLU A 121 -33.63 15.55 -20.22
N ALA A 122 -34.08 16.59 -20.95
CA ALA A 122 -33.38 17.15 -22.11
C ALA A 122 -31.99 17.74 -21.75
N ALA A 123 -31.75 18.10 -20.48
CA ALA A 123 -30.46 18.64 -20.02
C ALA A 123 -29.45 17.56 -19.62
N LEU A 124 -29.91 16.34 -19.38
CA LEU A 124 -29.07 15.26 -18.87
C LEU A 124 -27.90 14.91 -19.80
N PRO A 125 -28.06 14.77 -21.14
CA PRO A 125 -26.93 14.44 -22.01
C PRO A 125 -25.81 15.49 -21.96
N ALA A 126 -26.14 16.79 -21.99
CA ALA A 126 -25.15 17.86 -21.88
C ALA A 126 -24.43 17.86 -20.52
N ARG A 127 -25.15 17.59 -19.43
CA ARG A 127 -24.58 17.48 -18.08
C ARG A 127 -23.62 16.31 -17.96
N LEU A 128 -23.92 15.15 -18.56
CA LEU A 128 -23.03 14.01 -18.57
C LEU A 128 -21.71 14.31 -19.30
N VAL A 129 -21.77 15.00 -20.44
CA VAL A 129 -20.58 15.44 -21.18
C VAL A 129 -19.74 16.40 -20.34
N GLU A 130 -20.35 17.41 -19.73
CA GLU A 130 -19.65 18.37 -18.85
C GLU A 130 -18.91 17.64 -17.68
N ILE A 131 -19.58 16.70 -17.03
CA ILE A 131 -18.96 15.91 -15.94
C ILE A 131 -17.81 15.05 -16.49
N ALA A 132 -17.99 14.40 -17.64
CA ALA A 132 -16.96 13.58 -18.27
C ALA A 132 -15.70 14.38 -18.61
N ASP A 133 -15.88 15.55 -19.23
CA ASP A 133 -14.77 16.44 -19.62
C ASP A 133 -14.01 16.96 -18.39
N ALA A 134 -14.76 17.36 -17.35
CA ALA A 134 -14.16 17.83 -16.11
C ALA A 134 -13.39 16.72 -15.37
N LEU A 135 -13.80 15.47 -15.46
CA LEU A 135 -13.10 14.32 -14.90
C LEU A 135 -11.89 13.93 -15.75
N ALA A 136 -12.01 13.95 -17.07
CA ALA A 136 -10.90 13.72 -17.99
C ALA A 136 -9.76 14.73 -17.78
N ALA A 137 -10.08 16.00 -17.57
CA ALA A 137 -9.12 17.05 -17.21
C ALA A 137 -8.38 16.77 -15.88
N GLN A 138 -8.95 15.96 -15.00
CA GLN A 138 -8.33 15.48 -13.76
C GLN A 138 -7.64 14.11 -13.91
N GLY A 139 -7.55 13.57 -15.14
CA GLY A 139 -6.93 12.28 -15.44
C GLY A 139 -7.77 11.06 -15.06
N VAL A 140 -9.07 11.23 -14.84
CA VAL A 140 -10.02 10.10 -14.70
C VAL A 140 -10.51 9.74 -16.10
N THR A 141 -9.96 8.66 -16.64
CA THR A 141 -10.31 8.13 -17.95
C THR A 141 -10.92 6.74 -17.83
N GLY A 142 -11.91 6.41 -18.67
CA GLY A 142 -12.52 5.09 -18.70
C GLY A 142 -13.46 4.76 -17.55
N ALA A 143 -13.79 5.72 -16.68
CA ALA A 143 -14.87 5.60 -15.72
C ALA A 143 -16.23 5.62 -16.44
N GLU A 144 -17.16 4.75 -16.03
CA GLU A 144 -18.50 4.70 -16.61
C GLU A 144 -19.43 5.63 -15.84
N LEU A 145 -20.03 6.61 -16.55
CA LEU A 145 -21.01 7.53 -15.98
C LEU A 145 -22.40 6.88 -15.99
N VAL A 146 -23.01 6.78 -14.83
CA VAL A 146 -24.30 6.13 -14.65
C VAL A 146 -25.28 7.10 -14.01
N PRO A 147 -26.26 7.63 -14.79
CA PRO A 147 -27.35 8.42 -14.23
C PRO A 147 -28.18 7.58 -13.26
N CYS A 148 -28.52 8.12 -12.10
CA CYS A 148 -29.30 7.41 -11.09
C CYS A 148 -30.09 8.39 -10.20
N SER A 149 -31.14 7.87 -9.58
CA SER A 149 -31.94 8.57 -8.58
C SER A 149 -32.17 7.63 -7.40
N ALA A 150 -31.67 7.97 -6.23
CA ALA A 150 -31.83 7.14 -5.04
C ALA A 150 -33.30 7.04 -4.54
N PRO A 151 -34.12 8.10 -4.59
CA PRO A 151 -35.51 8.02 -4.18
C PRO A 151 -36.44 7.36 -5.22
N ALA A 152 -36.05 7.26 -6.50
CA ALA A 152 -36.89 6.69 -7.54
C ALA A 152 -36.91 5.15 -7.47
N ALA A 153 -38.08 4.56 -7.62
CA ALA A 153 -38.22 3.09 -7.73
C ALA A 153 -37.43 2.59 -8.95
N GLY A 154 -36.57 1.60 -8.76
CA GLY A 154 -35.67 1.09 -9.82
C GLY A 154 -34.57 2.05 -10.26
N GLY A 155 -34.46 3.26 -9.69
CA GLY A 155 -33.52 4.30 -10.09
C GLY A 155 -32.04 3.96 -9.87
N THR A 156 -31.73 2.82 -9.26
CA THR A 156 -30.36 2.31 -9.04
C THR A 156 -30.08 0.97 -9.72
N ASP A 157 -31.03 0.38 -10.43
CA ASP A 157 -30.90 -0.96 -10.99
C ASP A 157 -29.79 -1.06 -12.04
N HIS A 158 -29.71 -0.06 -12.93
CA HIS A 158 -28.65 0.01 -13.92
C HIS A 158 -27.27 0.20 -13.25
N LEU A 159 -27.19 1.06 -12.23
CA LEU A 159 -25.97 1.26 -11.45
C LEU A 159 -25.50 -0.05 -10.80
N ARG A 160 -26.39 -0.84 -10.24
CA ARG A 160 -26.10 -2.16 -9.64
C ARG A 160 -25.46 -3.10 -10.67
N GLN A 161 -25.97 -3.15 -11.89
CA GLN A 161 -25.43 -3.97 -12.99
C GLN A 161 -24.03 -3.51 -13.40
N VAL A 162 -23.83 -2.19 -13.52
CA VAL A 162 -22.53 -1.60 -13.87
C VAL A 162 -21.50 -1.86 -12.78
N LEU A 163 -21.85 -1.67 -11.51
CA LEU A 163 -20.97 -1.97 -10.37
C LEU A 163 -20.49 -3.43 -10.39
N ALA A 164 -21.42 -4.38 -10.56
CA ALA A 164 -21.07 -5.80 -10.63
C ALA A 164 -20.06 -6.09 -11.74
N ARG A 165 -20.26 -5.55 -12.95
CA ARG A 165 -19.37 -5.76 -14.09
C ARG A 165 -18.01 -5.08 -13.91
N ARG A 166 -18.00 -3.82 -13.49
CA ARG A 166 -16.78 -2.99 -13.44
C ARG A 166 -15.84 -3.41 -12.31
N PHE A 167 -16.36 -3.73 -11.12
CA PHE A 167 -15.51 -4.08 -9.99
C PHE A 167 -14.98 -5.52 -10.04
N ASN A 168 -15.69 -6.44 -10.70
CA ASN A 168 -15.16 -7.77 -10.97
C ASN A 168 -13.99 -7.77 -11.99
N ALA A 169 -13.88 -6.72 -12.81
CA ALA A 169 -12.83 -6.56 -13.82
C ALA A 169 -11.61 -5.77 -13.32
N LEU A 170 -11.63 -5.23 -12.10
CA LEU A 170 -10.50 -4.45 -11.58
C LEU A 170 -9.29 -5.35 -11.30
N PRO A 171 -8.08 -4.87 -11.65
CA PRO A 171 -6.86 -5.59 -11.30
C PRO A 171 -6.66 -5.64 -9.78
N ALA A 172 -6.00 -6.69 -9.32
CA ALA A 172 -5.58 -6.78 -7.93
C ALA A 172 -4.59 -5.63 -7.60
N ARG A 173 -4.75 -5.02 -6.44
CA ARG A 173 -3.83 -4.00 -5.93
C ARG A 173 -2.62 -4.66 -5.25
N ALA A 174 -1.54 -3.90 -5.10
CA ALA A 174 -0.40 -4.33 -4.32
C ALA A 174 -0.86 -4.77 -2.92
N ALA A 175 -0.48 -5.97 -2.55
CA ALA A 175 -0.83 -6.59 -1.28
C ALA A 175 0.44 -7.03 -0.54
N PRO A 176 0.46 -6.97 0.79
CA PRO A 176 1.55 -7.50 1.59
C PRO A 176 1.58 -9.03 1.53
N MET A 177 2.75 -9.59 1.75
CA MET A 177 2.89 -11.03 1.98
C MET A 177 2.31 -11.37 3.36
N GLY A 178 1.41 -12.35 3.40
CA GLY A 178 0.70 -12.73 4.62
C GLY A 178 -0.45 -11.79 5.00
N ALA A 179 -1.09 -12.08 6.12
CA ALA A 179 -2.19 -11.26 6.61
C ALA A 179 -1.67 -9.91 7.11
N PHE A 180 -2.36 -8.85 6.70
CA PHE A 180 -2.04 -7.47 7.08
C PHE A 180 -3.36 -6.69 7.24
N LEU A 181 -3.69 -6.35 8.47
CA LEU A 181 -4.94 -5.69 8.82
C LEU A 181 -4.63 -4.34 9.52
N PRO A 182 -4.68 -3.22 8.80
CA PRO A 182 -4.64 -1.90 9.42
C PRO A 182 -5.86 -1.70 10.33
N VAL A 183 -5.62 -1.36 11.58
CA VAL A 183 -6.67 -1.16 12.58
C VAL A 183 -7.34 0.19 12.38
N ASP A 184 -8.63 0.22 12.08
CA ASP A 184 -9.42 1.45 12.00
C ASP A 184 -10.17 1.78 13.29
N ARG A 185 -10.54 0.75 14.08
CA ARG A 185 -11.16 0.88 15.39
C ARG A 185 -10.69 -0.23 16.31
N ALA A 186 -10.52 0.10 17.59
CA ALA A 186 -10.31 -0.86 18.67
C ALA A 186 -11.32 -0.56 19.79
N PHE A 187 -11.92 -1.59 20.37
CA PHE A 187 -12.90 -1.49 21.43
C PHE A 187 -12.99 -2.79 22.21
N THR A 188 -13.60 -2.74 23.41
CA THR A 188 -13.86 -3.94 24.20
C THR A 188 -15.33 -4.35 24.10
N LEU A 189 -15.56 -5.64 24.07
CA LEU A 189 -16.89 -6.23 24.22
C LEU A 189 -16.96 -6.98 25.55
N ALA A 190 -18.02 -6.74 26.31
CA ALA A 190 -18.25 -7.41 27.60
C ALA A 190 -18.17 -8.94 27.45
N GLY A 191 -17.31 -9.59 28.23
CA GLY A 191 -17.09 -11.04 28.20
C GLY A 191 -16.28 -11.57 26.99
N ARG A 192 -15.93 -10.71 26.00
CA ARG A 192 -15.19 -11.13 24.80
C ARG A 192 -13.78 -10.54 24.71
N GLY A 193 -13.48 -9.45 25.45
CA GLY A 193 -12.17 -8.79 25.43
C GLY A 193 -12.02 -7.80 24.26
N THR A 194 -10.78 -7.59 23.83
CA THR A 194 -10.44 -6.59 22.81
C THR A 194 -10.83 -7.08 21.42
N VAL A 195 -11.52 -6.22 20.70
CA VAL A 195 -11.93 -6.40 19.30
C VAL A 195 -11.38 -5.25 18.47
N VAL A 196 -10.80 -5.56 17.35
CA VAL A 196 -10.36 -4.57 16.36
C VAL A 196 -11.09 -4.76 15.05
N THR A 197 -11.24 -3.69 14.29
CA THR A 197 -11.80 -3.74 12.94
C THR A 197 -10.84 -3.16 11.92
N GLY A 198 -10.94 -3.65 10.68
CA GLY A 198 -10.14 -3.21 9.55
C GLY A 198 -10.51 -3.94 8.27
N THR A 199 -9.93 -3.56 7.16
CA THR A 199 -9.96 -4.30 5.90
C THR A 199 -8.69 -5.12 5.77
N LEU A 200 -8.80 -6.42 5.58
CA LEU A 200 -7.65 -7.31 5.39
C LEU A 200 -7.03 -7.07 4.01
N LEU A 201 -5.80 -6.58 3.97
CA LEU A 201 -5.14 -6.19 2.71
C LEU A 201 -4.39 -7.33 2.02
N GLY A 202 -3.94 -8.33 2.77
CA GLY A 202 -3.21 -9.47 2.21
C GLY A 202 -3.48 -10.76 2.96
N GLY A 203 -3.14 -11.88 2.34
CA GLY A 203 -3.26 -13.21 2.92
C GLY A 203 -4.67 -13.60 3.32
N ALA A 204 -4.78 -14.40 4.38
CA ALA A 204 -6.03 -14.80 5.00
C ALA A 204 -5.85 -14.89 6.51
N LEU A 205 -6.92 -14.68 7.27
CA LEU A 205 -6.97 -14.92 8.71
C LEU A 205 -7.91 -16.07 9.03
N ALA A 206 -7.50 -16.90 9.99
CA ALA A 206 -8.34 -17.97 10.54
C ALA A 206 -8.38 -17.87 12.07
N VAL A 207 -9.42 -18.39 12.66
CA VAL A 207 -9.51 -18.55 14.13
C VAL A 207 -8.34 -19.41 14.60
N GLY A 208 -7.69 -19.01 15.69
CA GLY A 208 -6.48 -19.64 16.21
C GLY A 208 -5.16 -19.20 15.59
N ALA A 209 -5.17 -18.37 14.54
CA ALA A 209 -3.94 -17.86 13.94
C ALA A 209 -3.16 -16.98 14.91
N ALA A 210 -1.83 -17.20 14.98
CA ALA A 210 -0.90 -16.36 15.71
C ALA A 210 -0.63 -15.07 14.92
N LEU A 211 -0.67 -13.94 15.59
CA LEU A 211 -0.51 -12.61 15.02
C LEU A 211 0.44 -11.76 15.85
N THR A 212 0.98 -10.73 15.23
CA THR A 212 1.74 -9.67 15.89
C THR A 212 1.03 -8.34 15.71
N VAL A 213 0.90 -7.57 16.77
CA VAL A 213 0.48 -6.17 16.74
C VAL A 213 1.71 -5.31 16.48
N GLN A 214 1.70 -4.55 15.41
CA GLN A 214 2.79 -3.64 15.08
C GLN A 214 2.31 -2.18 15.25
N PRO A 215 3.17 -1.26 15.70
CA PRO A 215 4.62 -1.36 15.86
C PRO A 215 5.11 -1.92 17.20
N SER A 216 4.24 -2.26 18.15
CA SER A 216 4.64 -2.71 19.50
C SER A 216 5.38 -4.05 19.53
N GLY A 217 5.15 -4.91 18.52
CA GLY A 217 5.69 -6.27 18.48
C GLY A 217 4.93 -7.25 19.37
N ALA A 218 3.83 -6.85 20.01
CA ALA A 218 3.07 -7.69 20.93
C ALA A 218 2.44 -8.88 20.20
N ALA A 219 2.65 -10.09 20.74
CA ALA A 219 2.07 -11.32 20.20
C ALA A 219 0.61 -11.46 20.64
N THR A 220 -0.24 -11.94 19.75
CA THR A 220 -1.65 -12.21 20.01
C THR A 220 -2.15 -13.40 19.19
N VAL A 221 -3.36 -13.85 19.45
CA VAL A 221 -4.01 -14.95 18.72
C VAL A 221 -5.45 -14.54 18.38
N VAL A 222 -5.91 -14.90 17.18
CA VAL A 222 -7.29 -14.74 16.76
C VAL A 222 -8.19 -15.63 17.61
N ARG A 223 -9.05 -15.04 18.44
CA ARG A 223 -10.06 -15.76 19.23
C ARG A 223 -11.35 -15.98 18.44
N GLY A 224 -11.66 -15.08 17.53
CA GLY A 224 -12.85 -15.16 16.69
C GLY A 224 -12.83 -14.09 15.61
N LEU A 225 -13.54 -14.35 14.52
CA LEU A 225 -13.68 -13.48 13.37
C LEU A 225 -15.16 -13.21 13.09
N GLN A 226 -15.48 -11.99 12.68
CA GLN A 226 -16.80 -11.63 12.21
C GLN A 226 -16.69 -10.75 10.97
N ALA A 227 -17.38 -11.14 9.89
CA ALA A 227 -17.51 -10.35 8.68
C ALA A 227 -18.99 -10.23 8.29
N ARG A 228 -19.42 -9.04 7.85
CA ARG A 228 -20.81 -8.76 7.44
C ARG A 228 -21.86 -9.20 8.46
N GLY A 229 -21.57 -8.99 9.76
CA GLY A 229 -22.48 -9.36 10.86
C GLY A 229 -22.51 -10.85 11.23
N ALA A 230 -21.83 -11.75 10.51
CA ALA A 230 -21.78 -13.18 10.76
C ALA A 230 -20.41 -13.63 11.28
N ALA A 231 -20.41 -14.64 12.19
CA ALA A 231 -19.18 -15.30 12.61
C ALA A 231 -18.56 -16.06 11.43
N ARG A 232 -17.24 -16.08 11.38
CA ARG A 232 -16.44 -16.74 10.33
C ARG A 232 -15.30 -17.52 10.95
N GLU A 233 -14.99 -18.68 10.41
CA GLU A 233 -13.79 -19.43 10.76
C GLU A 233 -12.55 -18.90 10.02
N ARG A 234 -12.76 -18.35 8.82
CA ARG A 234 -11.73 -17.79 7.96
C ARG A 234 -12.24 -16.60 7.16
N VAL A 235 -11.36 -15.61 6.92
CA VAL A 235 -11.58 -14.45 6.06
C VAL A 235 -10.40 -14.27 5.11
N ALA A 236 -10.67 -13.72 3.94
CA ALA A 236 -9.68 -13.51 2.88
C ALA A 236 -9.32 -12.01 2.73
N ALA A 237 -8.24 -11.74 2.00
CA ALA A 237 -7.89 -10.37 1.59
C ALA A 237 -9.05 -9.70 0.84
N GLY A 238 -9.23 -8.40 1.07
CA GLY A 238 -10.33 -7.58 0.54
C GLY A 238 -11.56 -7.54 1.44
N GLU A 239 -11.70 -8.44 2.41
CA GLU A 239 -12.85 -8.44 3.31
C GLU A 239 -12.65 -7.49 4.50
N ARG A 240 -13.72 -6.79 4.85
CA ARG A 240 -13.79 -6.08 6.12
C ARG A 240 -14.12 -7.03 7.25
N VAL A 241 -13.31 -7.02 8.31
CA VAL A 241 -13.41 -7.97 9.41
C VAL A 241 -13.32 -7.30 10.78
N ALA A 242 -14.06 -7.82 11.74
CA ALA A 242 -13.84 -7.64 13.16
C ALA A 242 -13.08 -8.85 13.71
N VAL A 243 -11.95 -8.60 14.35
CA VAL A 243 -11.07 -9.64 14.91
C VAL A 243 -11.07 -9.51 16.41
N ASN A 244 -11.53 -10.55 17.09
CA ASN A 244 -11.40 -10.68 18.54
C ASN A 244 -10.02 -11.22 18.85
N LEU A 245 -9.28 -10.53 19.70
CA LEU A 245 -7.88 -10.82 20.04
C LEU A 245 -7.77 -11.40 21.46
N ARG A 246 -6.84 -12.33 21.64
CA ARG A 246 -6.50 -12.91 22.94
C ARG A 246 -5.25 -12.24 23.49
N GLY A 247 -5.30 -11.82 24.76
CA GLY A 247 -4.09 -11.38 25.51
C GLY A 247 -3.59 -9.99 25.15
N ILE A 248 -4.42 -9.17 24.50
CA ILE A 248 -4.13 -7.74 24.22
C ILE A 248 -5.16 -6.89 24.96
N ALA A 249 -4.68 -5.93 25.75
CA ALA A 249 -5.51 -4.91 26.36
C ALA A 249 -5.87 -3.81 25.35
N LEU A 250 -6.96 -3.07 25.60
CA LEU A 250 -7.40 -2.01 24.69
C LEU A 250 -6.37 -0.88 24.58
N GLU A 251 -5.66 -0.58 25.66
CA GLU A 251 -4.60 0.42 25.74
C GLU A 251 -3.35 0.08 24.91
N ASP A 252 -3.16 -1.19 24.57
CA ASP A 252 -1.99 -1.70 23.82
C ASP A 252 -2.21 -1.70 22.30
N ILE A 253 -3.40 -1.32 21.82
CA ILE A 253 -3.72 -1.29 20.41
C ILE A 253 -4.60 -0.11 20.06
N ALA A 254 -4.21 0.64 19.03
CA ALA A 254 -4.89 1.86 18.62
C ALA A 254 -5.15 1.89 17.10
N ARG A 255 -5.96 2.85 16.68
CA ARG A 255 -6.11 3.17 15.25
C ARG A 255 -4.74 3.57 14.66
N GLY A 256 -4.39 2.96 13.54
CA GLY A 256 -3.11 3.16 12.88
C GLY A 256 -2.13 2.01 13.09
N ASP A 257 -2.34 1.21 14.14
CA ASP A 257 -1.60 -0.03 14.31
C ASP A 257 -1.99 -1.06 13.26
N VAL A 258 -1.18 -2.09 13.13
CA VAL A 258 -1.39 -3.17 12.16
C VAL A 258 -1.33 -4.52 12.86
N ILE A 259 -2.27 -5.38 12.56
CA ILE A 259 -2.18 -6.80 12.93
C ILE A 259 -1.68 -7.57 11.72
N CYS A 260 -0.62 -8.35 11.89
CA CYS A 260 -0.04 -9.11 10.78
C CYS A 260 0.46 -10.51 11.18
N THR A 261 0.55 -11.39 10.18
CA THR A 261 1.22 -12.69 10.30
C THR A 261 2.69 -12.54 9.92
N GLY A 262 3.57 -12.17 10.85
CA GLY A 262 5.03 -12.16 10.66
C GLY A 262 5.58 -11.31 9.50
N GLY A 263 6.88 -11.06 9.50
CA GLY A 263 7.60 -10.48 8.34
C GLY A 263 7.54 -8.95 8.18
N GLN A 264 6.53 -8.27 8.68
CA GLN A 264 6.47 -6.81 8.67
C GLN A 264 7.01 -6.25 9.98
N GLY A 265 8.23 -5.76 9.94
CA GLY A 265 8.85 -5.08 11.08
C GLY A 265 8.50 -3.59 11.14
N ALA A 266 8.54 -3.02 12.34
CA ALA A 266 8.45 -1.58 12.53
C ALA A 266 9.73 -0.88 12.07
N THR A 267 9.62 0.32 11.53
CA THR A 267 10.73 1.10 10.98
C THR A 267 10.62 2.57 11.33
N LEU A 268 11.75 3.26 11.33
CA LEU A 268 11.82 4.73 11.38
C LEU A 268 12.10 5.35 10.01
N CYS A 269 12.30 4.55 8.97
CA CYS A 269 12.65 5.03 7.64
C CYS A 269 12.00 4.17 6.55
N MET A 270 11.37 4.81 5.57
CA MET A 270 10.81 4.14 4.38
C MET A 270 11.37 4.80 3.13
N ASP A 271 11.80 4.00 2.16
CA ASP A 271 12.07 4.49 0.81
C ASP A 271 10.78 4.63 0.03
N VAL A 272 10.66 5.69 -0.73
CA VAL A 272 9.44 5.99 -1.48
C VAL A 272 9.76 6.52 -2.88
N TRP A 273 8.87 6.19 -3.82
CA TRP A 273 8.69 6.92 -5.06
C TRP A 273 7.62 7.97 -4.84
N LEU A 274 7.92 9.22 -5.12
CA LEU A 274 7.05 10.38 -4.96
C LEU A 274 6.52 10.84 -6.30
N THR A 275 5.24 11.20 -6.35
CA THR A 275 4.61 11.92 -7.47
C THR A 275 3.94 13.16 -6.90
N VAL A 276 4.48 14.32 -7.20
CA VAL A 276 3.89 15.60 -6.78
C VAL A 276 2.69 15.88 -7.66
N SER A 277 1.56 16.23 -7.02
CA SER A 277 0.35 16.56 -7.77
C SER A 277 0.59 17.74 -8.70
N ASP A 278 0.04 17.71 -9.89
CA ASP A 278 0.00 18.82 -10.85
C ASP A 278 -0.73 20.05 -10.27
N THR A 279 -1.70 19.84 -9.38
CA THR A 279 -2.45 20.88 -8.67
C THR A 279 -1.82 21.27 -7.32
N ALA A 280 -0.64 20.73 -6.98
CA ALA A 280 0.03 21.10 -5.74
C ALA A 280 0.36 22.61 -5.70
N PRO A 281 0.05 23.33 -4.60
CA PRO A 281 0.24 24.78 -4.55
C PRO A 281 1.71 25.18 -4.56
N ARG A 282 2.64 24.25 -4.34
CA ARG A 282 4.09 24.51 -4.29
C ARG A 282 4.90 23.24 -4.50
N PRO A 283 6.20 23.35 -4.87
CA PRO A 283 7.13 22.23 -4.93
C PRO A 283 7.28 21.53 -3.57
N VAL A 284 7.54 20.25 -3.60
CA VAL A 284 7.98 19.46 -2.44
C VAL A 284 9.49 19.57 -2.31
N LYS A 285 9.99 19.92 -1.11
CA LYS A 285 11.41 20.24 -0.88
C LYS A 285 12.11 19.15 -0.08
N HIS A 286 13.43 19.05 -0.29
CA HIS A 286 14.35 18.29 0.56
C HIS A 286 14.29 18.80 2.01
N MET A 287 14.32 17.90 2.98
CA MET A 287 14.21 18.17 4.43
C MET A 287 12.92 18.87 4.86
N GLN A 288 11.85 18.71 4.10
CA GLN A 288 10.54 19.21 4.46
C GLN A 288 9.79 18.22 5.38
N ASP A 289 9.20 18.75 6.45
CA ASP A 289 8.27 17.99 7.28
C ASP A 289 6.89 17.95 6.62
N LEU A 290 6.34 16.74 6.48
CA LEU A 290 5.06 16.45 5.83
C LEU A 290 4.22 15.52 6.69
N ARG A 291 2.92 15.68 6.64
CA ARG A 291 1.98 14.69 7.16
C ARG A 291 1.81 13.58 6.13
N VAL A 292 2.12 12.37 6.52
CA VAL A 292 1.99 11.16 5.68
C VAL A 292 0.78 10.38 6.15
N LEU A 293 -0.10 10.00 5.22
CA LEU A 293 -1.31 9.23 5.45
C LEU A 293 -1.22 7.94 4.63
N TRP A 294 -1.30 6.77 5.28
CA TRP A 294 -1.32 5.47 4.61
C TRP A 294 -2.07 4.42 5.44
N GLY A 295 -2.82 3.53 4.81
CA GLY A 295 -3.69 2.63 5.56
C GLY A 295 -4.58 3.42 6.52
N THR A 296 -4.59 3.05 7.79
CA THR A 296 -5.28 3.76 8.87
C THR A 296 -4.36 4.71 9.65
N ALA A 297 -3.05 4.66 9.35
CA ALA A 297 -2.01 5.42 10.03
C ALA A 297 -1.86 6.85 9.48
N HIS A 298 -1.36 7.73 10.32
CA HIS A 298 -0.95 9.08 9.95
C HIS A 298 0.17 9.54 10.87
N GLU A 299 1.27 9.98 10.29
CA GLU A 299 2.43 10.46 11.05
C GLU A 299 3.08 11.65 10.36
N VAL A 300 3.88 12.40 11.11
CA VAL A 300 4.75 13.42 10.54
C VAL A 300 6.11 12.80 10.23
N ALA A 301 6.56 12.97 9.00
CA ALA A 301 7.86 12.53 8.56
C ALA A 301 8.65 13.68 7.93
N THR A 302 9.97 13.66 8.11
CA THR A 302 10.88 14.52 7.35
C THR A 302 11.21 13.83 6.04
N LEU A 303 10.91 14.47 4.90
CA LEU A 303 11.22 13.96 3.58
C LEU A 303 12.66 14.30 3.19
N ARG A 304 13.45 13.29 2.90
CA ARG A 304 14.79 13.44 2.33
C ARG A 304 14.78 13.00 0.87
N LEU A 305 14.82 13.95 -0.07
CA LEU A 305 14.92 13.64 -1.50
C LEU A 305 16.30 13.08 -1.82
N MET A 306 16.37 12.01 -2.62
CA MET A 306 17.61 11.50 -3.17
C MET A 306 18.12 12.49 -4.24
N GLY A 307 19.38 12.94 -4.10
CA GLY A 307 19.93 14.03 -4.91
C GLY A 307 19.65 15.43 -4.35
N GLY A 308 18.82 15.58 -3.31
CA GLY A 308 18.50 16.89 -2.71
C GLY A 308 17.52 17.73 -3.54
N GLY A 309 17.50 19.05 -3.30
CA GLY A 309 16.72 20.00 -4.10
C GLY A 309 15.22 19.97 -3.84
N GLN A 310 14.42 20.02 -4.90
CA GLN A 310 12.96 20.00 -4.83
C GLN A 310 12.36 19.32 -6.05
N ILE A 311 11.10 18.87 -5.92
CA ILE A 311 10.29 18.33 -7.01
C ILE A 311 9.14 19.29 -7.27
N ALA A 312 9.04 19.80 -8.51
CA ALA A 312 7.98 20.71 -8.94
C ALA A 312 6.62 19.99 -9.01
N PRO A 313 5.47 20.72 -8.99
CA PRO A 313 4.17 20.17 -9.33
C PRO A 313 4.20 19.41 -10.66
N GLY A 314 3.56 18.23 -10.72
CA GLY A 314 3.60 17.31 -11.85
C GLY A 314 4.88 16.47 -11.95
N GLY A 315 5.91 16.75 -11.18
CA GLY A 315 7.17 16.01 -11.16
C GLY A 315 7.14 14.78 -10.25
N ALA A 316 8.15 13.92 -10.41
CA ALA A 316 8.32 12.72 -9.59
C ALA A 316 9.79 12.52 -9.21
N GLY A 317 10.03 11.72 -8.18
CA GLY A 317 11.39 11.43 -7.73
C GLY A 317 11.45 10.45 -6.55
N LEU A 318 12.67 10.08 -6.20
CA LEU A 318 12.97 9.16 -5.10
C LEU A 318 13.27 9.91 -3.80
N GLY A 319 12.82 9.37 -2.68
CA GLY A 319 13.07 9.93 -1.37
C GLY A 319 12.97 8.94 -0.24
N GLN A 320 13.40 9.36 0.94
CA GLN A 320 13.20 8.66 2.20
C GLN A 320 12.26 9.47 3.10
N LEU A 321 11.25 8.80 3.64
CA LEU A 321 10.42 9.34 4.72
C LEU A 321 11.02 8.90 6.05
N ARG A 322 11.41 9.86 6.89
CA ARG A 322 11.99 9.62 8.21
C ARG A 322 11.03 9.99 9.30
N PHE A 323 10.68 9.03 10.10
CA PHE A 323 9.69 9.13 11.16
C PHE A 323 10.36 9.28 12.52
N LYS A 324 9.69 9.95 13.46
CA LYS A 324 10.12 10.07 14.86
C LYS A 324 9.66 8.90 15.73
N ARG A 325 8.65 8.17 15.26
CA ARG A 325 8.09 6.97 15.93
C ARG A 325 8.14 5.79 14.97
N PRO A 326 8.27 4.56 15.49
CA PRO A 326 8.19 3.39 14.66
C PRO A 326 6.85 3.30 13.93
N VAL A 327 6.89 2.99 12.66
CA VAL A 327 5.74 2.86 11.76
C VAL A 327 5.82 1.55 10.99
N VAL A 328 4.70 1.14 10.38
CA VAL A 328 4.61 -0.10 9.64
C VAL A 328 3.96 0.15 8.29
N GLY A 329 4.51 -0.48 7.26
CA GLY A 329 3.98 -0.47 5.91
C GLY A 329 4.46 -1.69 5.14
N PHE A 330 4.10 -1.78 3.87
CA PHE A 330 4.58 -2.83 2.96
C PHE A 330 4.99 -2.24 1.60
N ALA A 331 5.87 -2.95 0.89
CA ALA A 331 6.34 -2.51 -0.43
C ALA A 331 5.18 -2.50 -1.43
N GLY A 332 4.99 -1.38 -2.11
CA GLY A 332 3.87 -1.12 -3.01
C GLY A 332 2.69 -0.41 -2.37
N GLN A 333 2.69 -0.21 -1.06
CA GLN A 333 1.62 0.54 -0.41
C GLN A 333 1.67 2.01 -0.80
N ALA A 334 0.51 2.55 -1.19
CA ALA A 334 0.38 3.97 -1.51
C ALA A 334 0.13 4.81 -0.25
N ALA A 335 0.62 6.03 -0.28
CA ALA A 335 0.47 7.04 0.77
C ALA A 335 0.18 8.42 0.17
N VAL A 336 -0.46 9.28 0.95
CA VAL A 336 -0.70 10.69 0.60
C VAL A 336 0.16 11.57 1.51
N LEU A 337 0.85 12.54 0.91
CA LEU A 337 1.67 13.52 1.60
C LEU A 337 0.97 14.88 1.60
N ARG A 338 0.72 15.39 2.79
CA ARG A 338 0.07 16.68 2.99
C ARG A 338 0.99 17.67 3.71
N GLN A 339 0.83 18.94 3.36
CA GLN A 339 1.42 20.04 4.09
C GLN A 339 0.83 20.13 5.50
N LEU A 340 1.65 20.53 6.48
CA LEU A 340 1.20 20.66 7.87
C LEU A 340 0.29 21.88 8.06
N SER A 341 0.66 23.03 7.50
CA SER A 341 -0.09 24.27 7.59
C SER A 341 0.24 25.24 6.43
N PRO A 342 -0.75 25.81 5.75
CA PRO A 342 -2.16 25.38 5.73
C PRO A 342 -2.27 23.96 5.18
N ALA A 343 -3.30 23.21 5.56
CA ALA A 343 -3.46 21.83 5.13
C ALA A 343 -3.76 21.77 3.62
N ALA A 344 -2.87 21.12 2.87
CA ALA A 344 -3.03 20.91 1.43
C ALA A 344 -2.41 19.57 1.02
N THR A 345 -3.02 18.87 0.10
CA THR A 345 -2.47 17.66 -0.51
C THR A 345 -1.38 18.05 -1.50
N LEU A 346 -0.15 17.55 -1.32
CA LEU A 346 1.00 17.90 -2.14
C LEU A 346 1.41 16.77 -3.09
N ALA A 347 1.46 15.54 -2.59
CA ALA A 347 2.02 14.42 -3.36
C ALA A 347 1.39 13.10 -2.95
N GLY A 348 1.51 12.12 -3.83
CA GLY A 348 1.41 10.70 -3.50
C GLY A 348 2.79 10.10 -3.34
N ALA A 349 2.85 9.00 -2.61
CA ALA A 349 4.05 8.18 -2.51
C ALA A 349 3.68 6.71 -2.65
N VAL A 350 4.59 5.93 -3.24
CA VAL A 350 4.56 4.46 -3.20
C VAL A 350 5.74 4.00 -2.38
N ILE A 351 5.50 3.23 -1.34
CA ILE A 351 6.55 2.67 -0.50
C ILE A 351 7.32 1.63 -1.33
N LEU A 352 8.61 1.86 -1.53
CA LEU A 352 9.51 0.94 -2.22
C LEU A 352 10.12 -0.04 -1.22
N ASP A 353 10.67 0.48 -0.12
CA ASP A 353 11.20 -0.31 0.98
C ASP A 353 10.59 0.15 2.30
N PRO A 354 9.75 -0.69 2.92
CA PRO A 354 9.15 -0.37 4.22
C PRO A 354 10.13 -0.51 5.40
N GLN A 355 11.34 -1.07 5.18
CA GLN A 355 12.35 -1.30 6.21
C GLN A 355 13.71 -0.72 5.79
N ALA A 356 13.67 0.45 5.16
CA ALA A 356 14.86 1.09 4.64
C ALA A 356 15.84 1.52 5.76
N THR A 357 17.11 1.36 5.47
CA THR A 357 18.16 1.98 6.28
C THR A 357 18.30 3.46 5.92
N ALA A 358 18.44 4.30 6.93
CA ALA A 358 18.60 5.72 6.76
C ALA A 358 19.98 6.05 6.12
N VAL A 359 19.98 6.70 4.94
CA VAL A 359 21.19 7.05 4.20
C VAL A 359 21.26 8.54 3.87
N GLY A 360 22.43 9.01 3.42
CA GLY A 360 22.60 10.37 2.88
C GLY A 360 21.86 10.54 1.54
N ALA A 361 21.52 11.79 1.18
CA ALA A 361 20.85 12.09 -0.09
C ALA A 361 21.68 11.75 -1.34
N GLY A 362 23.01 11.66 -1.20
CA GLY A 362 23.95 11.31 -2.27
C GLY A 362 24.37 9.84 -2.33
N ASP A 363 23.73 8.96 -1.56
CA ASP A 363 24.04 7.51 -1.56
C ASP A 363 23.65 6.86 -2.90
N ARG A 364 24.65 6.65 -3.76
CA ARG A 364 24.45 6.07 -5.10
C ARG A 364 24.03 4.60 -5.06
N GLY A 365 24.53 3.83 -4.09
CA GLY A 365 24.16 2.42 -3.96
C GLY A 365 22.68 2.28 -3.61
N ARG A 366 22.22 3.04 -2.61
CA ARG A 366 20.80 3.04 -2.25
C ARG A 366 19.92 3.58 -3.36
N LEU A 367 20.37 4.61 -4.08
CA LEU A 367 19.65 5.16 -5.23
C LEU A 367 19.42 4.09 -6.30
N ALA A 368 20.43 3.28 -6.64
CA ALA A 368 20.31 2.20 -7.61
C ALA A 368 19.27 1.14 -7.16
N VAL A 369 19.29 0.75 -5.88
CA VAL A 369 18.27 -0.18 -5.32
C VAL A 369 16.86 0.41 -5.44
N MET A 370 16.69 1.69 -5.07
CA MET A 370 15.37 2.34 -5.14
C MET A 370 14.86 2.46 -6.59
N GLN A 371 15.75 2.76 -7.55
CA GLN A 371 15.41 2.83 -8.98
C GLN A 371 14.96 1.46 -9.51
N ALA A 372 15.71 0.40 -9.23
CA ALA A 372 15.36 -0.95 -9.66
C ALA A 372 14.04 -1.44 -9.00
N ALA A 373 13.84 -1.14 -7.71
CA ALA A 373 12.59 -1.45 -7.02
C ALA A 373 11.38 -0.68 -7.59
N GLN A 374 11.58 0.58 -8.00
CA GLN A 374 10.53 1.39 -8.63
C GLN A 374 10.15 0.84 -10.01
N GLN A 375 11.12 0.39 -10.79
CA GLN A 375 10.92 -0.20 -12.12
C GLN A 375 10.40 -1.64 -12.05
N GLN A 376 10.45 -2.26 -10.87
CA GLN A 376 10.12 -3.68 -10.66
C GLN A 376 10.98 -4.64 -11.50
N ASP A 377 12.21 -4.24 -11.81
CA ASP A 377 13.19 -5.07 -12.49
C ASP A 377 13.94 -5.95 -11.47
N GLY A 378 13.54 -7.21 -11.37
CA GLY A 378 14.12 -8.15 -10.40
C GLY A 378 15.60 -8.43 -10.62
N ALA A 379 16.10 -8.43 -11.86
CA ALA A 379 17.50 -8.66 -12.18
C ALA A 379 18.35 -7.42 -11.78
N ALA A 380 17.93 -6.23 -12.19
CA ALA A 380 18.57 -4.98 -11.79
C ALA A 380 18.55 -4.78 -10.27
N LEU A 381 17.46 -5.16 -9.60
CA LEU A 381 17.33 -5.10 -8.15
C LEU A 381 18.30 -6.05 -7.45
N ALA A 382 18.41 -7.30 -7.91
CA ALA A 382 19.38 -8.24 -7.39
C ALA A 382 20.82 -7.74 -7.57
N ALA A 383 21.15 -7.20 -8.74
CA ALA A 383 22.46 -6.61 -9.01
C ALA A 383 22.76 -5.43 -8.08
N ALA A 384 21.82 -4.50 -7.88
CA ALA A 384 21.98 -3.37 -6.99
C ALA A 384 22.14 -3.79 -5.52
N LEU A 385 21.37 -4.78 -5.06
CA LEU A 385 21.49 -5.33 -3.70
C LEU A 385 22.84 -6.04 -3.49
N CYS A 386 23.27 -6.87 -4.44
CA CYS A 386 24.57 -7.54 -4.40
C CYS A 386 25.72 -6.52 -4.37
N ALA A 387 25.64 -5.45 -5.18
CA ALA A 387 26.65 -4.39 -5.16
C ALA A 387 26.73 -3.69 -3.78
N GLN A 388 25.62 -3.40 -3.13
CA GLN A 388 25.58 -2.87 -1.77
C GLN A 388 26.21 -3.84 -0.76
N GLY A 389 25.91 -5.14 -0.86
CA GLY A 389 26.41 -6.21 0.01
C GLY A 389 27.79 -6.73 -0.39
N ARG A 390 28.51 -6.04 -1.27
CA ARG A 390 29.86 -6.42 -1.76
C ARG A 390 29.88 -7.82 -2.37
N GLY A 391 28.91 -8.11 -3.19
CA GLY A 391 28.75 -9.34 -3.97
C GLY A 391 27.63 -10.26 -3.47
N VAL A 392 27.12 -10.06 -2.25
CA VAL A 392 26.08 -10.92 -1.65
C VAL A 392 24.89 -10.08 -1.18
N ALA A 393 23.68 -10.59 -1.39
CA ALA A 393 22.45 -9.98 -0.89
C ALA A 393 21.58 -11.02 -0.17
N LEU A 394 20.66 -10.56 0.66
CA LEU A 394 19.65 -11.41 1.28
C LEU A 394 18.52 -11.68 0.29
N TRP A 395 18.12 -12.96 0.20
CA TRP A 395 16.96 -13.35 -0.59
C TRP A 395 15.67 -12.67 -0.10
N SER A 396 15.52 -12.53 1.22
CA SER A 396 14.39 -11.86 1.83
C SER A 396 14.26 -10.38 1.42
N ASP A 397 15.40 -9.69 1.20
CA ASP A 397 15.38 -8.31 0.72
C ASP A 397 14.92 -8.23 -0.74
N LEU A 398 15.42 -9.13 -1.59
CA LEU A 398 14.97 -9.20 -2.98
C LEU A 398 13.47 -9.49 -3.06
N VAL A 399 12.98 -10.51 -2.34
CA VAL A 399 11.56 -10.87 -2.28
C VAL A 399 10.69 -9.69 -1.84
N ARG A 400 11.10 -9.02 -0.77
CA ARG A 400 10.38 -7.87 -0.21
C ARG A 400 10.30 -6.69 -1.17
N LEU A 401 11.42 -6.32 -1.80
CA LEU A 401 11.51 -5.17 -2.68
C LEU A 401 10.95 -5.45 -4.08
N ALA A 402 11.13 -6.65 -4.60
CA ALA A 402 10.52 -7.09 -5.87
C ALA A 402 9.03 -7.43 -5.73
N ARG A 403 8.48 -7.46 -4.51
CA ARG A 403 7.08 -7.79 -4.22
C ARG A 403 6.67 -9.16 -4.77
N CYS A 404 7.58 -10.12 -4.76
CA CYS A 404 7.34 -11.47 -5.26
C CYS A 404 7.16 -12.46 -4.10
N ASP A 405 6.68 -13.66 -4.43
CA ASP A 405 6.59 -14.75 -3.46
C ASP A 405 7.99 -15.29 -3.12
N ALA A 406 8.19 -15.78 -1.89
CA ALA A 406 9.46 -16.38 -1.46
C ALA A 406 9.81 -17.66 -2.25
N THR A 407 8.82 -18.28 -2.88
CA THR A 407 8.95 -19.44 -3.78
C THR A 407 9.15 -19.06 -5.26
N ALA A 408 9.18 -17.75 -5.58
CA ALA A 408 9.38 -17.28 -6.95
C ALA A 408 10.72 -17.77 -7.51
N ALA A 409 10.77 -17.94 -8.82
CA ALA A 409 12.00 -18.25 -9.52
C ALA A 409 13.02 -17.12 -9.37
N LEU A 410 14.29 -17.48 -9.32
CA LEU A 410 15.38 -16.50 -9.31
C LEU A 410 15.37 -15.68 -10.62
N PRO A 411 15.66 -14.38 -10.57
CA PRO A 411 15.90 -13.61 -11.77
C PRO A 411 17.07 -14.18 -12.59
N THR A 412 17.06 -13.94 -13.89
CA THR A 412 18.16 -14.38 -14.79
C THR A 412 19.51 -13.85 -14.29
N GLY A 413 20.52 -14.72 -14.28
CA GLY A 413 21.88 -14.37 -13.83
C GLY A 413 22.06 -14.32 -12.31
N VAL A 414 21.03 -14.65 -11.52
CA VAL A 414 21.11 -14.72 -10.06
C VAL A 414 21.21 -16.17 -9.62
N VAL A 415 22.10 -16.47 -8.69
CA VAL A 415 22.30 -17.80 -8.10
C VAL A 415 22.04 -17.76 -6.59
N ARG A 416 21.58 -18.87 -6.05
CA ARG A 416 21.39 -19.04 -4.60
C ARG A 416 22.65 -19.65 -3.98
N LEU A 417 23.24 -18.93 -3.05
CA LEU A 417 24.43 -19.40 -2.31
C LEU A 417 24.05 -20.22 -1.07
N SER A 418 22.94 -19.88 -0.46
CA SER A 418 22.37 -20.55 0.72
C SER A 418 20.84 -20.27 0.75
N PRO A 419 20.07 -20.86 1.66
CA PRO A 419 18.65 -20.52 1.83
C PRO A 419 18.37 -19.01 1.99
N GLU A 420 19.33 -18.28 2.55
CA GLU A 420 19.18 -16.85 2.86
C GLU A 420 19.90 -15.91 1.89
N HIS A 421 20.92 -16.39 1.16
CA HIS A 421 21.83 -15.54 0.39
C HIS A 421 21.76 -15.81 -1.10
N ILE A 422 21.89 -14.74 -1.88
CA ILE A 422 21.96 -14.73 -3.34
C ILE A 422 23.19 -13.95 -3.82
N ALA A 423 23.62 -14.22 -5.03
CA ALA A 423 24.67 -13.49 -5.75
C ALA A 423 24.40 -13.45 -7.24
N LEU A 424 25.17 -12.66 -7.98
CA LEU A 424 25.25 -12.75 -9.43
C LEU A 424 26.16 -13.92 -9.83
N ALA A 425 25.74 -14.71 -10.81
CA ALA A 425 26.50 -15.86 -11.29
C ALA A 425 27.89 -15.46 -11.81
N ASP A 426 27.98 -14.39 -12.60
CA ASP A 426 29.23 -13.90 -13.16
C ASP A 426 30.19 -13.35 -12.08
N ASP A 427 29.66 -12.71 -11.05
CA ASP A 427 30.45 -12.22 -9.92
C ASP A 427 31.04 -13.40 -9.14
N LEU A 428 30.26 -14.48 -8.94
CA LEU A 428 30.74 -15.69 -8.25
C LEU A 428 31.89 -16.34 -9.02
N VAL A 429 31.77 -16.51 -10.32
CA VAL A 429 32.83 -17.07 -11.20
C VAL A 429 34.08 -16.17 -11.17
N THR A 430 33.90 -14.87 -11.21
CA THR A 430 34.99 -13.88 -11.14
C THR A 430 35.75 -14.01 -9.81
N VAL A 431 35.04 -14.11 -8.69
CA VAL A 431 35.64 -14.24 -7.37
C VAL A 431 36.32 -15.61 -7.20
N GLN A 432 35.72 -16.69 -7.70
CA GLN A 432 36.33 -18.02 -7.69
C GLN A 432 37.69 -18.00 -8.42
N THR A 433 37.72 -17.44 -9.62
CA THR A 433 38.95 -17.31 -10.43
C THR A 433 40.02 -16.49 -9.68
N ALA A 434 39.64 -15.36 -9.09
CA ALA A 434 40.57 -14.52 -8.34
C ALA A 434 41.11 -15.21 -7.07
N VAL A 435 40.27 -15.96 -6.36
CA VAL A 435 40.65 -16.73 -5.16
C VAL A 435 41.62 -17.85 -5.53
N VAL A 436 41.35 -18.63 -6.60
CA VAL A 436 42.24 -19.68 -7.09
C VAL A 436 43.61 -19.11 -7.47
N ALA A 437 43.64 -18.05 -8.26
CA ALA A 437 44.89 -17.40 -8.64
C ALA A 437 45.71 -16.85 -7.44
N ALA A 438 45.00 -16.35 -6.41
CA ALA A 438 45.64 -15.89 -5.18
C ALA A 438 46.20 -17.04 -4.35
N LEU A 439 45.50 -18.16 -4.26
CA LEU A 439 45.94 -19.36 -3.58
C LEU A 439 47.18 -19.98 -4.25
N GLN A 440 47.17 -20.07 -5.60
CA GLN A 440 48.32 -20.56 -6.38
C GLN A 440 49.57 -19.72 -6.11
N ARG A 441 49.46 -18.40 -6.13
CA ARG A 441 50.56 -17.48 -5.81
C ARG A 441 51.05 -17.68 -4.36
N PHE A 442 50.09 -17.74 -3.41
CA PHE A 442 50.44 -17.95 -2.00
C PHE A 442 51.20 -19.26 -1.76
N HIS A 443 50.80 -20.37 -2.40
CA HIS A 443 51.48 -21.66 -2.27
C HIS A 443 52.84 -21.67 -2.98
N ALA A 444 53.01 -20.93 -4.09
CA ALA A 444 54.30 -20.75 -4.71
C ALA A 444 55.30 -20.02 -3.76
N ASP A 445 54.82 -18.98 -3.08
CA ASP A 445 55.62 -18.19 -2.14
C ASP A 445 55.83 -18.87 -0.76
N HIS A 446 54.92 -19.78 -0.40
CA HIS A 446 54.86 -20.44 0.91
C HIS A 446 54.58 -21.94 0.79
N PRO A 447 55.49 -22.76 0.23
CA PRO A 447 55.22 -24.17 -0.11
C PRO A 447 54.83 -25.06 1.07
N ILE A 448 55.20 -24.67 2.28
CA ILE A 448 55.00 -25.49 3.50
C ILE A 448 53.65 -25.15 4.17
N LYS A 449 53.02 -24.04 3.81
CA LYS A 449 51.76 -23.61 4.43
C LYS A 449 50.55 -24.30 3.77
N GLN A 450 49.70 -24.92 4.61
CA GLN A 450 48.53 -25.67 4.14
C GLN A 450 47.37 -24.77 3.65
N GLY A 451 47.38 -23.47 3.88
CA GLY A 451 46.34 -22.56 3.46
C GLY A 451 46.66 -21.08 3.72
N ALA A 452 45.90 -20.22 3.06
CA ALA A 452 45.96 -18.77 3.19
C ALA A 452 44.88 -18.25 4.15
N ALA A 453 45.18 -17.17 4.86
CA ALA A 453 44.17 -16.52 5.71
C ALA A 453 43.02 -15.93 4.90
N LEU A 454 41.76 -16.08 5.35
CA LEU A 454 40.57 -15.54 4.71
C LEU A 454 40.69 -14.02 4.44
N SER A 455 41.31 -13.29 5.40
CA SER A 455 41.53 -11.83 5.25
C SER A 455 42.45 -11.48 4.08
N MET A 456 43.39 -12.36 3.71
CA MET A 456 44.21 -12.18 2.51
C MET A 456 43.37 -12.38 1.24
N LEU A 457 42.56 -13.44 1.20
CA LEU A 457 41.69 -13.71 0.06
C LEU A 457 40.63 -12.62 -0.13
N GLN A 458 40.12 -12.04 0.93
CA GLN A 458 39.17 -10.93 0.86
C GLN A 458 39.77 -9.63 0.28
N ARG A 459 41.11 -9.52 0.19
CA ARG A 459 41.79 -8.37 -0.40
C ARG A 459 41.95 -8.47 -1.92
N VAL A 460 41.77 -9.65 -2.49
CA VAL A 460 42.00 -9.87 -3.95
C VAL A 460 40.80 -9.42 -4.81
N THR A 461 39.67 -9.09 -4.19
CA THR A 461 38.47 -8.67 -4.90
C THR A 461 37.72 -7.59 -4.10
N PRO A 462 37.04 -6.64 -4.77
CA PRO A 462 36.11 -5.72 -4.12
C PRO A 462 34.86 -6.44 -3.60
N LEU A 463 34.50 -7.62 -4.17
CA LEU A 463 33.32 -8.44 -3.83
C LEU A 463 33.59 -9.32 -2.61
N ARG A 464 34.05 -8.72 -1.53
CA ARG A 464 34.55 -9.41 -0.32
C ARG A 464 33.53 -10.33 0.35
N GLY A 465 32.23 -10.01 0.20
CA GLY A 465 31.12 -10.80 0.73
C GLY A 465 30.99 -12.18 0.08
N LEU A 466 31.42 -12.32 -1.18
CA LEU A 466 31.39 -13.59 -1.93
C LEU A 466 32.50 -14.55 -1.58
N VAL A 467 33.63 -14.10 -1.04
CA VAL A 467 34.83 -14.94 -0.83
C VAL A 467 34.52 -16.18 0.02
N PRO A 468 33.80 -16.12 1.14
CA PRO A 468 33.48 -17.32 1.93
C PRO A 468 32.65 -18.35 1.15
N PHE A 469 31.73 -17.90 0.30
CA PHE A 469 30.87 -18.78 -0.51
C PHE A 469 31.64 -19.38 -1.68
N ALA A 470 32.48 -18.58 -2.35
CA ALA A 470 33.37 -19.04 -3.42
C ALA A 470 34.32 -20.15 -2.94
N GLN A 471 34.90 -19.98 -1.75
CA GLN A 471 35.70 -21.02 -1.13
C GLN A 471 34.90 -22.30 -0.88
N ALA A 472 33.71 -22.19 -0.27
CA ALA A 472 32.87 -23.34 0.05
C ALA A 472 32.49 -24.17 -1.20
N GLU A 473 32.26 -23.50 -2.33
CA GLU A 473 31.98 -24.20 -3.59
C GLU A 473 33.22 -24.84 -4.22
N LEU A 474 34.35 -24.15 -4.17
CA LEU A 474 35.63 -24.73 -4.64
C LEU A 474 36.00 -26.00 -3.87
N PHE A 475 35.69 -26.06 -2.57
CA PHE A 475 35.90 -27.29 -1.76
C PHE A 475 34.90 -28.39 -2.08
N ARG A 476 33.70 -28.09 -2.60
CA ARG A 476 32.71 -29.12 -3.00
C ARG A 476 32.97 -29.66 -4.40
N GLY A 477 33.53 -28.85 -5.30
CA GLY A 477 33.89 -29.24 -6.65
C GLY A 477 35.27 -29.84 -6.86
N GLY A 478 36.06 -29.93 -5.78
CA GLY A 478 37.41 -30.47 -5.81
C GLY A 478 37.45 -31.94 -5.36
N GLU A 479 36.89 -32.86 -6.18
CA GLU A 479 37.34 -34.25 -6.25
C GLU A 479 38.47 -34.41 -7.27
#